data_7defb51627fadb644759aa4ebd4f26d0
#
_entry.id   7defb51627fadb644759aa4ebd4f26d0
#
_cell.length_a   1.000
_cell.length_b   1.000
_cell.length_c   1.000
_cell.angle_alpha   90.00
_cell.angle_beta   90.00
_cell.angle_gamma   90.00
#
_symmetry.space_group_name_H-M   'P 1'
#
loop_
_entity.id
_entity.type
_entity.pdbx_description
1 polymer ?
#
loop_
_entity_poly.entity_id
_entity_poly.type
_entity_poly.pdbx_seq_one_letter_code
_entity_poly.pdbx_strand_id
1 'polypeptide(L)'
;DADGYDALGITAVNDCFAKAASYAQAAIDNSGCQPMSQSEWYNKKTGFNTANSSWIWKASLGTKEQLGSWFYSWMGTVSSESTAFSMGGYGKAYRMIGASLYNQIPDADWRKKTWVAPEDAGKAEVPAGYSTLLDGAGWAKLPAYTNLKYHPGSGNLSDLYVGCLCDIPLMRVEEMYLIYIEAIAHTEGVDAAKTVLNDFMNAYRYTDGSYECQATDIESLEDAVLLQKRIELWGE
;
A
#
# COMPACT_ATOMS: atom_id res chain seq x y z
N ASP A 1 6.48 25.56 13.76
CA ASP A 1 7.45 26.60 13.45
C ASP A 1 6.72 27.73 12.71
N ALA A 2 6.45 28.86 13.41
CA ALA A 2 5.62 29.95 12.89
C ALA A 2 6.16 30.51 11.56
N ASP A 3 7.48 30.56 11.41
CA ASP A 3 8.15 31.12 10.22
C ASP A 3 7.87 30.29 8.94
N GLY A 4 7.65 29.01 9.07
CA GLY A 4 7.29 28.15 7.94
C GLY A 4 5.85 28.35 7.46
N TYR A 5 4.95 28.63 8.36
CA TYR A 5 3.53 28.89 8.02
C TYR A 5 3.34 30.23 7.33
N ASP A 6 4.07 31.25 7.75
CA ASP A 6 4.01 32.58 7.12
C ASP A 6 4.48 32.54 5.66
N ALA A 7 5.54 31.78 5.36
CA ALA A 7 6.05 31.63 4.00
C ALA A 7 5.03 30.92 3.06
N LEU A 8 4.12 30.12 3.61
CA LEU A 8 3.04 29.47 2.87
C LEU A 8 1.74 30.28 2.86
N GLY A 9 1.70 31.44 3.55
CA GLY A 9 0.49 32.24 3.70
C GLY A 9 -0.58 31.53 4.54
N ILE A 10 -0.16 30.73 5.53
CA ILE A 10 -1.06 29.99 6.42
C ILE A 10 -1.21 30.82 7.69
N THR A 11 -2.42 31.32 7.94
CA THR A 11 -2.75 32.15 9.09
C THR A 11 -3.63 31.46 10.13
N ALA A 12 -4.22 30.33 9.76
CA ALA A 12 -5.07 29.53 10.64
C ALA A 12 -4.94 28.04 10.29
N VAL A 13 -5.35 27.18 11.21
CA VAL A 13 -5.34 25.70 11.00
C VAL A 13 -6.15 25.30 9.77
N ASN A 14 -7.30 25.95 9.55
CA ASN A 14 -8.14 25.66 8.37
C ASN A 14 -7.45 26.00 7.04
N ASP A 15 -6.50 26.94 7.01
CA ASP A 15 -5.70 27.23 5.82
C ASP A 15 -4.79 26.05 5.45
N CYS A 16 -4.29 25.32 6.47
CA CYS A 16 -3.51 24.10 6.25
C CYS A 16 -4.35 23.03 5.54
N PHE A 17 -5.55 22.77 6.01
CA PHE A 17 -6.44 21.80 5.40
C PHE A 17 -6.90 22.22 4.00
N ALA A 18 -7.25 23.49 3.80
CA ALA A 18 -7.61 24.00 2.49
C ALA A 18 -6.46 23.85 1.47
N LYS A 19 -5.21 24.12 1.88
CA LYS A 19 -4.03 23.90 1.03
C LYS A 19 -3.75 22.40 0.78
N ALA A 20 -3.87 21.57 1.80
CA ALA A 20 -3.72 20.12 1.67
C ALA A 20 -4.73 19.56 0.67
N ALA A 21 -6.01 19.93 0.77
CA ALA A 21 -7.04 19.58 -0.18
C ALA A 21 -6.70 20.03 -1.62
N SER A 22 -6.31 21.31 -1.77
CA SER A 22 -5.96 21.88 -3.08
C SER A 22 -4.76 21.16 -3.73
N TYR A 23 -3.69 20.90 -2.98
CA TYR A 23 -2.52 20.21 -3.52
C TYR A 23 -2.79 18.74 -3.82
N ALA A 24 -3.52 18.04 -2.96
CA ALA A 24 -3.89 16.66 -3.19
C ALA A 24 -4.79 16.53 -4.42
N GLN A 25 -5.81 17.39 -4.57
CA GLN A 25 -6.65 17.44 -5.75
C GLN A 25 -5.85 17.76 -7.01
N ALA A 26 -4.95 18.73 -6.96
CA ALA A 26 -4.09 19.08 -8.10
C ALA A 26 -3.18 17.89 -8.50
N ALA A 27 -2.67 17.12 -7.54
CA ALA A 27 -1.88 15.92 -7.82
C ALA A 27 -2.75 14.82 -8.46
N ILE A 28 -3.97 14.60 -7.98
CA ILE A 28 -4.93 13.66 -8.58
C ILE A 28 -5.20 14.04 -10.04
N ASP A 29 -5.54 15.31 -10.29
CA ASP A 29 -5.98 15.78 -11.60
C ASP A 29 -4.86 15.85 -12.65
N ASN A 30 -3.62 16.15 -12.23
CA ASN A 30 -2.54 16.50 -13.14
C ASN A 30 -1.40 15.48 -13.21
N SER A 31 -1.32 14.50 -12.31
CA SER A 31 -0.26 13.49 -12.36
C SER A 31 -0.41 12.50 -13.51
N GLY A 32 -1.62 12.32 -14.03
CA GLY A 32 -1.95 11.26 -14.98
C GLY A 32 -1.97 9.86 -14.34
N CYS A 33 -1.81 9.79 -13.01
CA CYS A 33 -1.84 8.54 -12.27
C CYS A 33 -3.27 8.08 -11.96
N GLN A 34 -3.43 6.78 -11.78
CA GLN A 34 -4.70 6.16 -11.37
C GLN A 34 -4.45 5.17 -10.24
N PRO A 35 -5.36 5.02 -9.29
CA PRO A 35 -5.22 4.00 -8.25
C PRO A 35 -5.05 2.60 -8.83
N MET A 36 -4.16 1.81 -8.21
CA MET A 36 -3.90 0.44 -8.65
C MET A 36 -5.18 -0.39 -8.67
N SER A 37 -5.39 -1.09 -9.77
CA SER A 37 -6.40 -2.14 -9.85
C SER A 37 -6.01 -3.35 -9.00
N GLN A 38 -6.97 -4.21 -8.68
CA GLN A 38 -6.71 -5.48 -8.01
C GLN A 38 -5.71 -6.36 -8.77
N SER A 39 -5.81 -6.39 -10.10
CA SER A 39 -4.92 -7.19 -10.96
C SER A 39 -3.48 -6.67 -10.99
N GLU A 40 -3.29 -5.37 -10.93
CA GLU A 40 -1.96 -4.76 -10.79
C GLU A 40 -1.37 -5.02 -9.40
N TRP A 41 -2.17 -4.81 -8.35
CA TRP A 41 -1.76 -5.05 -6.97
C TRP A 41 -1.31 -6.49 -6.73
N TYR A 42 -2.04 -7.45 -7.29
CA TYR A 42 -1.77 -8.89 -7.11
C TYR A 42 -0.76 -9.47 -8.11
N ASN A 43 -0.16 -8.64 -8.95
CA ASN A 43 0.82 -9.10 -9.91
C ASN A 43 2.20 -9.26 -9.26
N LYS A 44 2.60 -10.51 -8.95
CA LYS A 44 3.89 -10.82 -8.33
C LYS A 44 5.11 -10.42 -9.16
N LYS A 45 4.97 -10.17 -10.46
CA LYS A 45 6.08 -9.78 -11.34
C LYS A 45 6.27 -8.28 -11.43
N THR A 46 5.20 -7.51 -11.30
CA THR A 46 5.21 -6.07 -11.56
C THR A 46 4.56 -5.23 -10.45
N GLY A 47 3.76 -5.82 -9.57
CA GLY A 47 2.95 -5.14 -8.55
C GLY A 47 3.68 -4.00 -7.83
N PHE A 48 4.28 -4.26 -6.69
CA PHE A 48 5.05 -3.28 -5.92
C PHE A 48 6.57 -3.37 -6.13
N ASN A 49 7.04 -4.02 -7.19
CA ASN A 49 8.45 -4.13 -7.53
C ASN A 49 8.85 -3.35 -8.80
N THR A 50 7.90 -2.82 -9.50
CA THR A 50 8.11 -2.00 -10.69
C THR A 50 7.11 -0.85 -10.69
N ALA A 51 7.54 0.35 -11.06
CA ALA A 51 6.65 1.50 -11.17
C ALA A 51 5.46 1.22 -12.10
N ASN A 52 4.29 1.64 -11.66
CA ASN A 52 3.02 1.41 -12.33
C ASN A 52 2.18 2.70 -12.41
N SER A 53 0.93 2.56 -12.83
CA SER A 53 0.01 3.68 -13.06
C SER A 53 -0.27 4.53 -11.82
N SER A 54 -0.05 4.01 -10.62
CA SER A 54 -0.38 4.75 -9.38
C SER A 54 0.77 5.56 -8.79
N TRP A 55 2.01 5.35 -9.25
CA TRP A 55 3.19 5.93 -8.62
C TRP A 55 3.50 7.33 -9.18
N ILE A 56 3.20 8.35 -8.40
CA ILE A 56 3.53 9.75 -8.72
C ILE A 56 5.04 9.96 -8.61
N TRP A 57 5.67 9.38 -7.61
CA TRP A 57 7.10 9.50 -7.37
C TRP A 57 7.70 8.16 -6.95
N LYS A 58 8.93 7.90 -7.45
CA LYS A 58 9.65 6.64 -7.23
C LYS A 58 11.15 6.85 -7.14
N ALA A 59 11.82 5.91 -6.49
CA ALA A 59 13.25 5.69 -6.66
C ALA A 59 13.44 4.42 -7.52
N SER A 60 14.21 4.52 -8.59
CA SER A 60 14.48 3.40 -9.48
C SER A 60 15.86 2.82 -9.24
N LEU A 61 15.92 1.48 -9.11
CA LEU A 61 17.15 0.70 -9.08
C LEU A 61 17.25 -0.06 -10.41
N GLY A 62 17.96 0.51 -11.38
CA GLY A 62 18.04 -0.04 -12.74
C GLY A 62 19.18 -1.04 -12.94
N THR A 63 20.21 -1.05 -12.09
CA THR A 63 21.40 -1.89 -12.26
C THR A 63 21.89 -2.47 -10.94
N LYS A 64 22.57 -3.62 -11.01
CA LYS A 64 23.15 -4.28 -9.84
C LYS A 64 24.23 -3.45 -9.13
N GLU A 65 24.88 -2.54 -9.85
CA GLU A 65 25.87 -1.62 -9.28
C GLU A 65 25.22 -0.66 -8.28
N GLN A 66 23.96 -0.31 -8.48
CA GLN A 66 23.18 0.53 -7.56
C GLN A 66 22.83 -0.20 -6.27
N LEU A 67 22.78 -1.54 -6.25
CA LEU A 67 22.58 -2.32 -5.03
C LEU A 67 23.80 -2.29 -4.09
N GLY A 68 24.98 -1.98 -4.60
CA GLY A 68 26.24 -2.04 -3.86
C GLY A 68 26.67 -3.48 -3.54
N SER A 69 27.67 -3.62 -2.64
CA SER A 69 28.29 -4.91 -2.33
C SER A 69 27.44 -5.83 -1.42
N TRP A 70 26.34 -5.31 -0.87
CA TRP A 70 25.56 -6.03 0.15
C TRP A 70 24.26 -6.62 -0.37
N PHE A 71 23.86 -6.34 -1.61
CA PHE A 71 22.59 -6.81 -2.21
C PHE A 71 21.32 -6.49 -1.41
N TYR A 72 21.41 -5.60 -0.43
CA TYR A 72 20.30 -5.18 0.37
C TYR A 72 19.56 -4.05 -0.32
N SER A 73 18.47 -4.39 -0.98
CA SER A 73 17.51 -3.41 -1.42
C SER A 73 16.34 -3.34 -0.44
N TRP A 74 15.53 -2.32 -0.58
CA TRP A 74 14.25 -2.23 0.11
C TRP A 74 13.42 -3.51 -0.09
N MET A 75 13.34 -4.03 -1.33
CA MET A 75 12.60 -5.25 -1.63
C MET A 75 13.15 -6.47 -0.89
N GLY A 76 14.46 -6.60 -0.77
CA GLY A 76 15.08 -7.67 0.00
C GLY A 76 14.73 -7.64 1.49
N THR A 77 14.36 -6.47 2.03
CA THR A 77 13.97 -6.33 3.44
C THR A 77 12.48 -6.44 3.69
N VAL A 78 11.62 -6.07 2.72
CA VAL A 78 10.16 -6.04 2.91
C VAL A 78 9.45 -7.27 2.33
N SER A 79 10.02 -7.93 1.32
CA SER A 79 9.46 -9.16 0.76
C SER A 79 9.58 -10.34 1.72
N SER A 80 8.49 -11.03 1.97
CA SER A 80 8.51 -12.29 2.75
C SER A 80 9.23 -13.41 2.01
N GLU A 81 9.28 -13.36 0.69
CA GLU A 81 9.97 -14.32 -0.17
C GLU A 81 11.50 -14.11 -0.16
N SER A 82 12.00 -13.01 0.38
CA SER A 82 13.45 -12.76 0.53
C SER A 82 14.14 -13.85 1.34
N THR A 83 13.41 -14.61 2.15
CA THR A 83 13.92 -15.81 2.80
C THR A 83 14.44 -16.86 1.81
N ALA A 84 13.91 -16.89 0.60
CA ALA A 84 14.37 -17.80 -0.47
C ALA A 84 15.80 -17.47 -0.95
N PHE A 85 16.21 -16.21 -0.82
CA PHE A 85 17.55 -15.78 -1.19
C PHE A 85 18.63 -16.14 -0.16
N SER A 86 18.26 -16.78 0.96
CA SER A 86 19.22 -17.13 2.04
C SER A 86 20.13 -15.96 2.41
N MET A 87 19.56 -14.75 2.48
CA MET A 87 20.31 -13.51 2.73
C MET A 87 20.87 -13.52 4.16
N GLY A 88 21.90 -14.32 4.39
CA GLY A 88 22.70 -14.56 5.58
C GLY A 88 22.03 -14.12 6.89
N GLY A 89 21.85 -14.88 7.89
CA GLY A 89 21.28 -14.56 9.20
C GLY A 89 19.99 -13.73 9.29
N TYR A 90 19.70 -12.92 8.28
CA TYR A 90 18.54 -12.05 8.17
C TYR A 90 17.37 -12.68 7.36
N GLY A 91 17.64 -13.79 6.70
CA GLY A 91 16.78 -14.40 5.69
C GLY A 91 15.56 -15.17 6.20
N LYS A 92 15.17 -15.05 7.47
CA LYS A 92 14.00 -15.75 8.02
C LYS A 92 12.98 -14.83 8.69
N ALA A 93 13.06 -13.55 8.46
CA ALA A 93 12.13 -12.60 9.05
C ALA A 93 10.95 -12.38 8.09
N TYR A 94 9.85 -13.08 8.33
CA TYR A 94 8.60 -12.78 7.65
C TYR A 94 8.11 -11.39 8.07
N ARG A 95 7.66 -10.60 7.11
CA ARG A 95 6.99 -9.33 7.38
C ARG A 95 5.49 -9.59 7.46
N MET A 96 4.89 -9.21 8.55
CA MET A 96 3.52 -9.59 8.89
C MET A 96 2.71 -8.35 9.26
N ILE A 97 1.44 -8.33 8.86
CA ILE A 97 0.49 -7.37 9.40
C ILE A 97 0.16 -7.75 10.85
N GLY A 98 -0.06 -6.76 11.70
CA GLY A 98 -0.59 -7.03 13.04
C GLY A 98 -2.01 -7.62 12.98
N ALA A 99 -2.28 -8.67 13.75
CA ALA A 99 -3.58 -9.33 13.78
C ALA A 99 -4.74 -8.34 14.05
N SER A 100 -4.53 -7.36 14.92
CA SER A 100 -5.53 -6.32 15.20
C SER A 100 -5.89 -5.48 13.97
N LEU A 101 -4.94 -5.14 13.11
CA LEU A 101 -5.22 -4.43 11.87
C LEU A 101 -5.87 -5.35 10.84
N TYR A 102 -5.35 -6.57 10.67
CA TYR A 102 -5.92 -7.55 9.74
C TYR A 102 -7.40 -7.83 10.00
N ASN A 103 -7.78 -7.99 11.28
CA ASN A 103 -9.16 -8.28 11.68
C ASN A 103 -10.13 -7.10 11.45
N GLN A 104 -9.62 -5.89 11.23
CA GLN A 104 -10.42 -4.73 10.86
C GLN A 104 -10.69 -4.63 9.36
N ILE A 105 -10.02 -5.45 8.53
CA ILE A 105 -10.22 -5.46 7.07
C ILE A 105 -11.41 -6.39 6.77
N PRO A 106 -12.54 -5.88 6.23
CA PRO A 106 -13.67 -6.71 5.84
C PRO A 106 -13.31 -7.67 4.70
N ASP A 107 -14.04 -8.78 4.60
CA ASP A 107 -13.82 -9.77 3.53
C ASP A 107 -14.17 -9.24 2.13
N ALA A 108 -15.05 -8.24 2.04
CA ALA A 108 -15.39 -7.56 0.78
C ALA A 108 -14.25 -6.68 0.25
N ASP A 109 -13.33 -6.24 1.13
CA ASP A 109 -12.12 -5.54 0.72
C ASP A 109 -11.10 -6.53 0.16
N TRP A 110 -10.92 -6.52 -1.15
CA TRP A 110 -10.01 -7.47 -1.79
C TRP A 110 -8.56 -7.33 -1.31
N ARG A 111 -8.14 -6.19 -0.77
CA ARG A 111 -6.79 -6.02 -0.21
C ARG A 111 -6.50 -6.96 0.96
N LYS A 112 -7.53 -7.51 1.65
CA LYS A 112 -7.35 -8.46 2.74
C LYS A 112 -6.50 -9.66 2.36
N LYS A 113 -6.61 -10.14 1.12
CA LYS A 113 -5.80 -11.23 0.58
C LYS A 113 -4.34 -10.87 0.29
N THR A 114 -3.94 -9.63 0.55
CA THR A 114 -2.53 -9.22 0.54
C THR A 114 -1.73 -9.90 1.67
N TRP A 115 -2.42 -10.44 2.66
CA TRP A 115 -1.83 -11.16 3.77
C TRP A 115 -2.42 -12.56 3.89
N VAL A 116 -1.57 -13.51 4.29
CA VAL A 116 -2.00 -14.91 4.50
C VAL A 116 -3.04 -14.97 5.62
N ALA A 117 -4.24 -15.41 5.30
CA ALA A 117 -5.29 -15.62 6.28
C ALA A 117 -4.89 -16.71 7.29
N PRO A 118 -5.28 -16.61 8.59
CA PRO A 118 -4.96 -17.63 9.59
C PRO A 118 -5.40 -19.03 9.20
N GLU A 119 -6.58 -19.17 8.61
CA GLU A 119 -7.16 -20.43 8.16
C GLU A 119 -6.48 -21.03 6.92
N ASP A 120 -5.71 -20.24 6.20
CA ASP A 120 -4.98 -20.63 4.99
C ASP A 120 -3.50 -20.92 5.25
N ALA A 121 -2.99 -20.52 6.40
CA ALA A 121 -1.60 -20.71 6.76
C ALA A 121 -1.27 -22.20 6.93
N GLY A 122 -0.12 -22.61 6.39
CA GLY A 122 0.36 -24.00 6.51
C GLY A 122 -0.34 -25.03 5.64
N LYS A 123 -1.29 -24.64 4.79
CA LYS A 123 -1.89 -25.55 3.82
C LYS A 123 -0.83 -26.03 2.82
N ALA A 124 -0.94 -27.28 2.38
CA ALA A 124 0.03 -27.88 1.44
C ALA A 124 -0.02 -27.21 0.06
N GLU A 125 -1.20 -26.77 -0.35
CA GLU A 125 -1.44 -26.13 -1.64
C GLU A 125 -1.83 -24.67 -1.45
N VAL A 126 -1.50 -23.84 -2.45
CA VAL A 126 -1.90 -22.40 -2.45
C VAL A 126 -3.42 -22.32 -2.54
N PRO A 127 -4.09 -21.72 -1.54
CA PRO A 127 -5.54 -21.59 -1.57
C PRO A 127 -6.03 -20.69 -2.70
N ALA A 128 -7.27 -20.90 -3.12
CA ALA A 128 -7.90 -20.06 -4.14
C ALA A 128 -7.87 -18.57 -3.75
N GLY A 129 -7.45 -17.74 -4.68
CA GLY A 129 -7.32 -16.29 -4.49
C GLY A 129 -5.91 -15.80 -4.14
N TYR A 130 -4.95 -16.72 -3.90
CA TYR A 130 -3.53 -16.36 -3.70
C TYR A 130 -2.62 -16.76 -4.85
N SER A 131 -3.12 -17.51 -5.84
CA SER A 131 -2.31 -18.05 -6.93
C SER A 131 -1.63 -17.01 -7.82
N THR A 132 -2.16 -15.79 -7.86
CA THR A 132 -1.54 -14.65 -8.56
C THR A 132 -0.46 -13.96 -7.74
N LEU A 133 -0.49 -14.14 -6.42
CA LEU A 133 0.44 -13.52 -5.48
C LEU A 133 1.68 -14.37 -5.23
N LEU A 134 1.55 -15.70 -5.21
CA LEU A 134 2.64 -16.61 -4.91
C LEU A 134 2.55 -17.89 -5.72
N ASP A 135 3.68 -18.35 -6.25
CA ASP A 135 3.81 -19.71 -6.78
C ASP A 135 3.87 -20.73 -5.62
N GLY A 136 3.33 -21.93 -5.82
CA GLY A 136 3.14 -22.92 -4.76
C GLY A 136 4.38 -23.34 -3.96
N ALA A 137 5.58 -23.11 -4.50
CA ALA A 137 6.83 -23.44 -3.83
C ALA A 137 7.06 -22.51 -2.62
N GLY A 138 6.74 -22.98 -1.43
CA GLY A 138 6.98 -22.25 -0.19
C GLY A 138 5.73 -21.79 0.56
N TRP A 139 4.53 -21.94 -0.02
CA TRP A 139 3.28 -21.56 0.65
C TRP A 139 3.14 -22.23 2.03
N ALA A 140 3.33 -23.53 2.10
CA ALA A 140 3.18 -24.29 3.34
C ALA A 140 4.09 -23.83 4.50
N LYS A 141 5.08 -22.99 4.22
CA LYS A 141 6.00 -22.42 5.22
C LYS A 141 5.59 -21.03 5.69
N LEU A 142 4.62 -20.40 5.05
CA LEU A 142 4.20 -19.06 5.39
C LEU A 142 3.26 -19.07 6.60
N PRO A 143 3.62 -18.41 7.71
CA PRO A 143 2.73 -18.26 8.83
C PRO A 143 1.56 -17.32 8.48
N ALA A 144 0.51 -17.37 9.30
CA ALA A 144 -0.61 -16.43 9.23
C ALA A 144 -0.12 -14.97 9.24
N TYR A 145 -0.85 -14.10 8.58
CA TYR A 145 -0.58 -12.66 8.48
C TYR A 145 0.67 -12.27 7.66
N THR A 146 1.38 -13.25 7.08
CA THR A 146 2.54 -12.97 6.22
C THR A 146 2.13 -12.09 5.05
N ASN A 147 2.91 -11.04 4.79
CA ASN A 147 2.70 -10.13 3.68
C ASN A 147 3.03 -10.78 2.33
N LEU A 148 2.15 -10.57 1.37
CA LEU A 148 2.29 -10.92 -0.03
C LEU A 148 2.20 -9.69 -0.96
N LYS A 149 2.34 -8.49 -0.42
CA LYS A 149 2.33 -7.23 -1.18
C LYS A 149 3.63 -7.06 -1.97
N TYR A 150 4.75 -7.39 -1.35
CA TYR A 150 6.08 -7.14 -1.88
C TYR A 150 6.72 -8.44 -2.36
N HIS A 151 7.11 -8.46 -3.63
CA HIS A 151 7.74 -9.58 -4.30
C HIS A 151 9.08 -9.20 -4.89
N PRO A 152 10.00 -10.16 -5.06
CA PRO A 152 11.25 -9.93 -5.77
C PRO A 152 11.03 -9.43 -7.21
N GLY A 153 11.99 -8.67 -7.72
CA GLY A 153 11.97 -8.15 -9.08
C GLY A 153 11.69 -9.24 -10.12
N SER A 154 10.74 -8.99 -11.01
CA SER A 154 10.25 -9.96 -12.00
C SER A 154 9.75 -11.29 -11.40
N GLY A 155 9.46 -11.34 -10.08
CA GLY A 155 9.13 -12.57 -9.37
C GLY A 155 10.30 -13.56 -9.28
N ASN A 156 11.55 -13.11 -9.43
CA ASN A 156 12.73 -13.98 -9.49
C ASN A 156 13.20 -14.35 -8.08
N LEU A 157 13.12 -15.64 -7.75
CA LEU A 157 13.59 -16.20 -6.47
C LEU A 157 14.95 -16.91 -6.58
N SER A 158 15.54 -16.98 -7.77
CA SER A 158 16.78 -17.73 -8.02
C SER A 158 18.01 -16.85 -8.22
N ASP A 159 17.83 -15.62 -8.66
CA ASP A 159 18.90 -14.66 -8.89
C ASP A 159 18.70 -13.43 -7.99
N LEU A 160 19.55 -13.30 -7.00
CA LEU A 160 19.55 -12.22 -6.03
C LEU A 160 19.69 -10.83 -6.70
N TYR A 161 20.53 -10.75 -7.74
CA TYR A 161 20.74 -9.50 -8.46
C TYR A 161 19.49 -9.03 -9.22
N VAL A 162 18.72 -9.97 -9.74
CA VAL A 162 17.45 -9.66 -10.42
C VAL A 162 16.36 -9.40 -9.38
N GLY A 163 16.22 -10.27 -8.40
CA GLY A 163 15.13 -10.17 -7.39
C GLY A 163 15.22 -8.95 -6.49
N CYS A 164 16.42 -8.39 -6.29
CA CYS A 164 16.59 -7.18 -5.49
C CYS A 164 16.56 -5.88 -6.31
N LEU A 165 16.54 -5.95 -7.65
CA LEU A 165 16.40 -4.78 -8.53
C LEU A 165 14.92 -4.41 -8.65
N CYS A 166 14.44 -3.59 -7.74
CA CYS A 166 13.05 -3.14 -7.70
C CYS A 166 12.99 -1.63 -7.56
N ASP A 167 12.03 -1.03 -8.22
CA ASP A 167 11.65 0.35 -7.95
C ASP A 167 11.04 0.46 -6.54
N ILE A 168 11.16 1.62 -5.93
CA ILE A 168 10.63 1.91 -4.60
C ILE A 168 9.54 2.97 -4.74
N PRO A 169 8.29 2.70 -4.31
CA PRO A 169 7.26 3.72 -4.26
C PRO A 169 7.61 4.75 -3.18
N LEU A 170 7.62 6.02 -3.55
CA LEU A 170 7.83 7.14 -2.63
C LEU A 170 6.55 7.95 -2.44
N MET A 171 5.65 7.92 -3.44
CA MET A 171 4.37 8.59 -3.39
C MET A 171 3.43 7.95 -4.41
N ARG A 172 2.22 7.60 -3.98
CA ARG A 172 1.18 7.05 -4.83
C ARG A 172 -0.06 7.94 -4.85
N VAL A 173 -0.82 7.87 -5.93
CA VAL A 173 -2.04 8.68 -6.07
C VAL A 173 -3.10 8.34 -5.03
N GLU A 174 -3.14 7.10 -4.54
CA GLU A 174 -4.03 6.68 -3.46
C GLU A 174 -3.79 7.47 -2.17
N GLU A 175 -2.54 7.80 -1.86
CA GLU A 175 -2.21 8.66 -0.73
C GLU A 175 -2.82 10.06 -0.91
N MET A 176 -2.81 10.60 -2.13
CA MET A 176 -3.42 11.89 -2.43
C MET A 176 -4.94 11.86 -2.22
N TYR A 177 -5.61 10.78 -2.62
CA TYR A 177 -7.04 10.62 -2.31
C TYR A 177 -7.31 10.64 -0.81
N LEU A 178 -6.52 9.90 -0.02
CA LEU A 178 -6.70 9.82 1.44
C LEU A 178 -6.36 11.13 2.15
N ILE A 179 -5.36 11.89 1.66
CA ILE A 179 -5.07 13.24 2.14
C ILE A 179 -6.21 14.21 1.79
N TYR A 180 -6.74 14.15 0.56
CA TYR A 180 -7.85 14.98 0.12
C TYR A 180 -9.09 14.77 0.98
N ILE A 181 -9.47 13.51 1.21
CA ILE A 181 -10.64 13.14 2.01
C ILE A 181 -10.52 13.69 3.44
N GLU A 182 -9.36 13.50 4.09
CA GLU A 182 -9.10 14.04 5.43
C GLU A 182 -9.21 15.57 5.43
N ALA A 183 -8.61 16.23 4.45
CA ALA A 183 -8.56 17.69 4.39
C ALA A 183 -9.96 18.31 4.16
N ILE A 184 -10.78 17.75 3.28
CA ILE A 184 -12.13 18.27 3.04
C ILE A 184 -13.09 17.99 4.21
N ALA A 185 -12.82 17.02 5.07
CA ALA A 185 -13.58 16.85 6.30
C ALA A 185 -13.55 18.09 7.18
N HIS A 186 -12.40 18.77 7.23
CA HIS A 186 -12.22 20.00 8.00
C HIS A 186 -12.69 21.27 7.29
N THR A 187 -12.81 21.28 5.97
CA THR A 187 -13.15 22.48 5.20
C THR A 187 -14.56 22.45 4.62
N GLU A 188 -15.07 21.28 4.26
CA GLU A 188 -16.36 21.10 3.61
C GLU A 188 -17.33 20.26 4.46
N GLY A 189 -16.80 19.56 5.48
CA GLY A 189 -17.56 18.77 6.44
C GLY A 189 -17.54 17.28 6.17
N VAL A 190 -18.01 16.55 7.18
CA VAL A 190 -17.94 15.08 7.26
C VAL A 190 -18.70 14.41 6.11
N ASP A 191 -19.88 14.91 5.75
CA ASP A 191 -20.70 14.28 4.70
C ASP A 191 -20.05 14.37 3.31
N ALA A 192 -19.39 15.51 3.00
CA ALA A 192 -18.64 15.66 1.75
C ALA A 192 -17.48 14.65 1.70
N ALA A 193 -16.71 14.56 2.79
CA ALA A 193 -15.58 13.63 2.88
C ALA A 193 -16.01 12.15 2.83
N LYS A 194 -17.12 11.79 3.47
CA LYS A 194 -17.71 10.44 3.38
C LYS A 194 -18.09 10.06 1.95
N THR A 195 -18.65 11.01 1.21
CA THR A 195 -19.01 10.77 -0.20
C THR A 195 -17.77 10.40 -1.00
N VAL A 196 -16.71 11.19 -0.91
CA VAL A 196 -15.45 10.90 -1.64
C VAL A 196 -14.79 9.62 -1.18
N LEU A 197 -14.82 9.31 0.13
CA LEU A 197 -14.28 8.04 0.65
C LEU A 197 -15.07 6.85 0.12
N ASN A 198 -16.40 6.91 0.13
CA ASN A 198 -17.25 5.85 -0.39
C ASN A 198 -17.00 5.63 -1.88
N ASP A 199 -16.93 6.70 -2.66
CA ASP A 199 -16.67 6.63 -4.10
C ASP A 199 -15.29 6.00 -4.38
N PHE A 200 -14.24 6.42 -3.69
CA PHE A 200 -12.91 5.85 -3.82
C PHE A 200 -12.88 4.35 -3.48
N MET A 201 -13.46 3.98 -2.34
CA MET A 201 -13.45 2.60 -1.86
C MET A 201 -14.26 1.67 -2.79
N ASN A 202 -15.43 2.11 -3.23
CA ASN A 202 -16.28 1.31 -4.12
C ASN A 202 -15.73 1.25 -5.56
N ALA A 203 -15.05 2.29 -6.02
CA ALA A 203 -14.42 2.26 -7.34
C ALA A 203 -13.18 1.36 -7.39
N TYR A 204 -12.40 1.28 -6.29
CA TYR A 204 -11.06 0.71 -6.36
C TYR A 204 -10.79 -0.43 -5.37
N ARG A 205 -11.56 -0.60 -4.29
CA ARG A 205 -11.24 -1.56 -3.22
C ARG A 205 -12.32 -2.59 -2.94
N TYR A 206 -13.56 -2.27 -3.28
CA TYR A 206 -14.72 -3.14 -3.09
C TYR A 206 -15.35 -3.47 -4.44
N THR A 207 -15.24 -4.72 -4.89
CA THR A 207 -15.78 -5.13 -6.21
C THR A 207 -17.30 -5.23 -6.24
N ASP A 208 -17.92 -5.29 -5.08
CA ASP A 208 -19.39 -5.39 -4.92
C ASP A 208 -20.06 -4.05 -4.61
N GLY A 209 -19.27 -2.96 -4.49
CA GLY A 209 -19.79 -1.64 -4.18
C GLY A 209 -20.42 -1.51 -2.79
N SER A 210 -20.05 -2.38 -1.86
CA SER A 210 -20.69 -2.47 -0.53
C SER A 210 -20.09 -1.57 0.55
N TYR A 211 -19.04 -0.81 0.23
CA TYR A 211 -18.43 0.07 1.23
C TYR A 211 -19.31 1.26 1.57
N GLU A 212 -19.53 1.46 2.86
CA GLU A 212 -20.23 2.62 3.41
C GLU A 212 -19.53 3.10 4.68
N CYS A 213 -18.98 4.30 4.65
CA CYS A 213 -18.35 4.93 5.81
C CYS A 213 -19.39 5.31 6.87
N GLN A 214 -19.23 4.82 8.09
CA GLN A 214 -20.17 5.01 9.19
C GLN A 214 -19.83 6.22 10.08
N ALA A 215 -18.85 7.04 9.70
CA ALA A 215 -18.45 8.21 10.47
C ALA A 215 -19.60 9.20 10.64
N THR A 216 -19.72 9.79 11.82
CA THR A 216 -20.75 10.78 12.18
C THR A 216 -20.17 12.14 12.54
N ASP A 217 -18.86 12.22 12.74
CA ASP A 217 -18.10 13.40 13.12
C ASP A 217 -16.68 13.34 12.53
N ILE A 218 -15.92 14.40 12.71
CA ILE A 218 -14.55 14.50 12.18
C ILE A 218 -13.64 13.41 12.75
N GLU A 219 -13.68 13.17 14.06
CA GLU A 219 -12.83 12.18 14.73
C GLU A 219 -13.06 10.77 14.17
N SER A 220 -14.31 10.36 14.07
CA SER A 220 -14.66 9.04 13.50
C SER A 220 -14.34 8.93 12.00
N LEU A 221 -14.35 10.04 11.26
CA LEU A 221 -13.92 10.06 9.86
C LEU A 221 -12.39 9.96 9.75
N GLU A 222 -11.65 10.70 10.57
CA GLU A 222 -10.19 10.59 10.64
C GLU A 222 -9.75 9.17 10.97
N ASP A 223 -10.42 8.50 11.91
CA ASP A 223 -10.18 7.08 12.23
C ASP A 223 -10.44 6.18 11.03
N ALA A 224 -11.52 6.42 10.29
CA ALA A 224 -11.82 5.66 9.08
C ALA A 224 -10.75 5.87 7.99
N VAL A 225 -10.32 7.12 7.77
CA VAL A 225 -9.25 7.44 6.81
C VAL A 225 -7.90 6.86 7.26
N LEU A 226 -7.58 6.97 8.55
CA LEU A 226 -6.37 6.38 9.12
C LEU A 226 -6.34 4.85 8.93
N LEU A 227 -7.46 4.18 9.13
CA LEU A 227 -7.57 2.74 8.85
C LEU A 227 -7.23 2.46 7.38
N GLN A 228 -7.78 3.23 6.44
CA GLN A 228 -7.48 3.07 5.02
C GLN A 228 -6.01 3.34 4.70
N LYS A 229 -5.40 4.38 5.27
CA LYS A 229 -3.96 4.67 5.13
C LYS A 229 -3.10 3.50 5.62
N ARG A 230 -3.43 2.92 6.78
CA ARG A 230 -2.69 1.79 7.37
C ARG A 230 -2.78 0.52 6.52
N ILE A 231 -3.90 0.29 5.82
CA ILE A 231 -4.08 -0.86 4.93
C ILE A 231 -3.39 -0.58 3.58
N GLU A 232 -3.67 0.57 2.99
CA GLU A 232 -3.21 0.95 1.66
C GLU A 232 -1.69 1.09 1.58
N LEU A 233 -1.11 1.83 2.52
CA LEU A 233 0.30 2.19 2.55
C LEU A 233 1.14 1.26 3.44
N TRP A 234 0.60 0.08 3.77
CA TRP A 234 1.32 -0.87 4.62
C TRP A 234 2.70 -1.21 4.05
N GLY A 235 3.75 -0.95 4.82
CA GLY A 235 5.14 -1.25 4.46
C GLY A 235 5.82 -0.25 3.51
N GLU A 236 5.13 0.82 3.14
CA GLU A 236 5.67 1.92 2.33
C GLU A 236 6.33 3.00 3.18
#